data_b752dc701852fb362bb9a4ede65b4f83
#
_entry.id   b752dc701852fb362bb9a4ede65b4f83
#
_cell.length_a   1.000
_cell.length_b   1.000
_cell.length_c   1.000
_cell.angle_alpha   90.00
_cell.angle_beta   90.00
_cell.angle_gamma   90.00
#
_symmetry.space_group_name_H-M   'P 1'
#
loop_
_entity.id
_entity.type
_entity.pdbx_description
1 polymer ?
#
loop_
_entity_poly.entity_id
_entity_poly.type
_entity_poly.pdbx_seq_one_letter_code
_entity_poly.pdbx_strand_id
1 'polypeptide(L)'
;LSLTAGIVILTSLINATTVRWLIDKLGLSKIGDIKAGLMMQSLQQIRLSGEKEIEKLKENRYMSGADWDKVSSFLIDANAVEEKPQHFNLEDAIAETRKRLLQKEKESYWRQFSMGMLSSEGVNLLSDQIDALLDFGGKIPLSERQDIENIWTTPKTIAKLQNLPLVGRIWKRKFLNRLALSYDCARAFVAAQEENQKSLSSLIIGFSLGGAESSKETELLSALEDELNENRITGQTFLRNLREKYPDICRSIETLLASRSLLNQQEEMLERLKKQGRLEPDEVERIQ
;
A
#
# COMPACT_ATOMS: atom_id res chain seq x y z
N LEU A 1 -47.91 -11.39 5.33
CA LEU A 1 -47.01 -11.10 4.20
C LEU A 1 -47.09 -9.60 3.78
N SER A 2 -48.27 -8.97 3.68
CA SER A 2 -48.41 -7.57 3.30
C SER A 2 -47.88 -6.58 4.36
N LEU A 3 -48.06 -6.88 5.63
CA LEU A 3 -47.61 -6.02 6.74
C LEU A 3 -46.07 -6.03 6.87
N THR A 4 -45.42 -7.18 6.72
CA THR A 4 -43.95 -7.31 6.72
C THR A 4 -43.33 -6.61 5.50
N ALA A 5 -43.92 -6.77 4.33
CA ALA A 5 -43.46 -6.05 3.13
C ALA A 5 -43.60 -4.53 3.29
N GLY A 6 -44.71 -4.05 3.88
CA GLY A 6 -44.92 -2.63 4.17
C GLY A 6 -43.88 -2.04 5.15
N ILE A 7 -43.53 -2.79 6.20
CA ILE A 7 -42.53 -2.37 7.17
C ILE A 7 -41.13 -2.31 6.51
N VAL A 8 -40.76 -3.28 5.68
CA VAL A 8 -39.48 -3.32 4.99
C VAL A 8 -39.36 -2.14 4.01
N ILE A 9 -40.42 -1.84 3.24
CA ILE A 9 -40.42 -0.70 2.32
C ILE A 9 -40.31 0.61 3.09
N LEU A 10 -41.06 0.77 4.17
CA LEU A 10 -41.06 1.97 5.00
C LEU A 10 -39.71 2.21 5.65
N THR A 11 -39.10 1.18 6.24
CA THR A 11 -37.77 1.29 6.84
C THR A 11 -36.68 1.58 5.80
N SER A 12 -36.78 0.97 4.61
CA SER A 12 -35.81 1.25 3.52
C SER A 12 -35.95 2.69 3.02
N LEU A 13 -37.18 3.23 2.91
CA LEU A 13 -37.44 4.58 2.47
C LEU A 13 -36.98 5.63 3.50
N ILE A 14 -37.24 5.37 4.78
CA ILE A 14 -36.77 6.20 5.89
C ILE A 14 -35.25 6.20 5.95
N ASN A 15 -34.61 5.00 5.91
CA ASN A 15 -33.16 4.92 5.94
C ASN A 15 -32.51 5.62 4.75
N ALA A 16 -33.02 5.44 3.53
CA ALA A 16 -32.44 6.07 2.34
C ALA A 16 -32.48 7.61 2.40
N THR A 17 -33.53 8.17 2.96
CA THR A 17 -33.72 9.66 3.05
C THR A 17 -33.00 10.24 4.27
N THR A 18 -33.10 9.58 5.44
CA THR A 18 -32.53 10.09 6.68
C THR A 18 -31.02 9.92 6.76
N VAL A 19 -30.46 8.81 6.25
CA VAL A 19 -29.01 8.55 6.26
C VAL A 19 -28.31 9.59 5.39
N ARG A 20 -28.83 9.88 4.19
CA ARG A 20 -28.23 10.90 3.31
C ARG A 20 -28.27 12.29 3.96
N TRP A 21 -29.42 12.70 4.49
CA TRP A 21 -29.54 13.96 5.21
C TRP A 21 -28.62 14.05 6.43
N LEU A 22 -28.49 12.94 7.19
CA LEU A 22 -27.61 12.88 8.36
C LEU A 22 -26.14 13.00 7.96
N ILE A 23 -25.71 12.30 6.90
CA ILE A 23 -24.36 12.36 6.33
C ILE A 23 -24.04 13.81 5.93
N ASP A 24 -24.94 14.47 5.22
CA ASP A 24 -24.77 15.86 4.77
C ASP A 24 -24.75 16.83 5.95
N LYS A 25 -25.63 16.65 6.94
CA LYS A 25 -25.70 17.50 8.15
C LYS A 25 -24.48 17.34 9.06
N LEU A 26 -23.89 16.13 9.13
CA LEU A 26 -22.68 15.86 9.87
C LEU A 26 -21.41 16.25 9.09
N GLY A 27 -21.55 16.72 7.85
CA GLY A 27 -20.42 17.10 6.99
C GLY A 27 -19.55 15.90 6.57
N LEU A 28 -20.05 14.67 6.72
CA LEU A 28 -19.32 13.45 6.36
C LEU A 28 -19.21 13.24 4.84
N SER A 29 -20.06 13.93 4.05
CA SER A 29 -19.99 13.96 2.59
C SER A 29 -18.94 14.94 2.06
N LYS A 30 -18.46 15.87 2.90
CA LYS A 30 -17.45 16.85 2.48
C LYS A 30 -16.09 16.18 2.35
N ILE A 31 -15.53 16.30 1.17
CA ILE A 31 -14.14 15.91 0.93
C ILE A 31 -13.27 16.92 1.69
N GLY A 32 -12.46 16.47 2.63
CA GLY A 32 -11.56 17.38 3.35
C GLY A 32 -10.67 18.17 2.37
N ASP A 33 -10.38 19.43 2.68
CA ASP A 33 -9.68 20.39 1.82
C ASP A 33 -8.39 19.81 1.20
N ILE A 34 -7.64 19.03 1.98
CA ILE A 34 -6.41 18.38 1.54
C ILE A 34 -6.66 17.29 0.51
N LYS A 35 -7.68 16.47 0.75
CA LYS A 35 -8.06 15.41 -0.18
C LYS A 35 -8.60 15.98 -1.49
N ALA A 36 -9.35 17.08 -1.42
CA ALA A 36 -9.83 17.82 -2.60
C ALA A 36 -8.66 18.38 -3.42
N GLY A 37 -7.64 18.97 -2.77
CA GLY A 37 -6.42 19.46 -3.43
C GLY A 37 -5.66 18.36 -4.16
N LEU A 38 -5.42 17.23 -3.50
CA LEU A 38 -4.74 16.07 -4.10
C LEU A 38 -5.54 15.45 -5.25
N MET A 39 -6.87 15.41 -5.14
CA MET A 39 -7.75 14.92 -6.20
C MET A 39 -7.71 15.84 -7.41
N MET A 40 -7.75 17.17 -7.20
CA MET A 40 -7.64 18.17 -8.26
C MET A 40 -6.31 18.04 -9.03
N GLN A 41 -5.20 17.87 -8.33
CA GLN A 41 -3.91 17.62 -8.95
C GLN A 41 -3.90 16.34 -9.78
N SER A 42 -4.44 15.27 -9.23
CA SER A 42 -4.52 13.98 -9.95
C SER A 42 -5.32 14.12 -11.25
N LEU A 43 -6.44 14.85 -11.21
CA LEU A 43 -7.27 15.14 -12.39
C LEU A 43 -6.50 15.96 -13.42
N GLN A 44 -5.72 16.97 -12.99
CA GLN A 44 -4.86 17.75 -13.89
C GLN A 44 -3.78 16.87 -14.56
N GLN A 45 -3.13 16.01 -13.80
CA GLN A 45 -2.13 15.08 -14.35
C GLN A 45 -2.74 14.10 -15.36
N ILE A 46 -3.93 13.56 -15.05
CA ILE A 46 -4.64 12.66 -15.97
C ILE A 46 -5.00 13.41 -17.26
N ARG A 47 -5.50 14.64 -17.15
CA ARG A 47 -5.83 15.49 -18.31
C ARG A 47 -4.60 15.76 -19.16
N LEU A 48 -3.49 16.20 -18.57
CA LEU A 48 -2.23 16.47 -19.28
C LEU A 48 -1.67 15.20 -19.96
N SER A 49 -1.82 14.04 -19.30
CA SER A 49 -1.45 12.75 -19.90
C SER A 49 -2.34 12.41 -21.09
N GLY A 50 -3.66 12.67 -20.97
CA GLY A 50 -4.61 12.46 -22.05
C GLY A 50 -4.34 13.37 -23.24
N GLU A 51 -4.04 14.66 -23.01
CA GLU A 51 -3.67 15.62 -24.06
C GLU A 51 -2.40 15.16 -24.83
N LYS A 52 -1.38 14.69 -24.09
CA LYS A 52 -0.17 14.11 -24.73
C LYS A 52 -0.45 12.85 -25.53
N GLU A 53 -1.38 12.01 -25.05
CA GLU A 53 -1.75 10.81 -25.77
C GLU A 53 -2.54 11.14 -27.06
N ILE A 54 -3.42 12.14 -27.02
CA ILE A 54 -4.12 12.65 -28.21
C ILE A 54 -3.11 13.12 -29.27
N GLU A 55 -2.06 13.86 -28.88
CA GLU A 55 -1.01 14.28 -29.83
C GLU A 55 -0.30 13.08 -30.45
N LYS A 56 0.05 12.07 -29.70
CA LYS A 56 0.62 10.83 -30.25
C LYS A 56 -0.33 10.08 -31.18
N LEU A 57 -1.62 10.05 -30.82
CA LEU A 57 -2.64 9.40 -31.65
C LEU A 57 -2.87 10.14 -32.97
N LYS A 58 -2.75 11.48 -33.00
CA LYS A 58 -2.78 12.29 -34.22
C LYS A 58 -1.67 11.95 -35.20
N GLU A 59 -0.49 11.56 -34.69
CA GLU A 59 0.64 11.12 -35.50
C GLU A 59 0.46 9.72 -36.08
N ASN A 60 -0.53 8.96 -35.56
CA ASN A 60 -0.78 7.60 -36.02
C ASN A 60 -1.49 7.59 -37.38
N ARG A 61 -0.82 7.02 -38.38
CA ARG A 61 -1.31 6.91 -39.74
C ARG A 61 -2.72 6.34 -39.87
N TYR A 62 -3.12 5.45 -38.97
CA TYR A 62 -4.43 4.78 -39.03
C TYR A 62 -5.55 5.57 -38.37
N MET A 63 -5.23 6.70 -37.72
CA MET A 63 -6.19 7.54 -36.99
C MET A 63 -6.32 8.95 -37.59
N SER A 64 -5.75 9.17 -38.81
CA SER A 64 -5.76 10.50 -39.47
C SER A 64 -7.16 11.05 -39.79
N GLY A 65 -8.17 10.18 -39.87
CA GLY A 65 -9.57 10.56 -40.14
C GLY A 65 -10.43 10.70 -38.87
N ALA A 66 -9.85 10.65 -37.67
CA ALA A 66 -10.63 10.76 -36.43
C ALA A 66 -11.13 12.18 -36.21
N ASP A 67 -12.33 12.30 -35.61
CA ASP A 67 -12.88 13.56 -35.12
C ASP A 67 -12.22 13.92 -33.78
N TRP A 68 -11.17 14.73 -33.85
CA TRP A 68 -10.34 15.09 -32.68
C TRP A 68 -11.05 15.96 -31.68
N ASP A 69 -12.04 16.76 -32.11
CA ASP A 69 -12.86 17.58 -31.22
C ASP A 69 -13.74 16.67 -30.35
N LYS A 70 -14.31 15.64 -30.96
CA LYS A 70 -15.06 14.62 -30.24
C LYS A 70 -14.16 13.79 -29.31
N VAL A 71 -12.97 13.39 -29.76
CA VAL A 71 -12.00 12.68 -28.91
C VAL A 71 -11.60 13.55 -27.73
N SER A 72 -11.31 14.83 -27.93
CA SER A 72 -10.95 15.76 -26.87
C SER A 72 -12.07 15.98 -25.84
N SER A 73 -13.34 15.83 -26.24
CA SER A 73 -14.48 15.93 -25.32
C SER A 73 -14.54 14.79 -24.26
N PHE A 74 -13.80 13.70 -24.47
CA PHE A 74 -13.64 12.63 -23.48
C PHE A 74 -12.53 12.88 -22.46
N LEU A 75 -11.77 13.97 -22.58
CA LEU A 75 -10.80 14.34 -21.57
C LEU A 75 -11.52 14.65 -20.25
N ILE A 76 -10.92 14.17 -19.16
CA ILE A 76 -11.46 14.42 -17.82
C ILE A 76 -11.46 15.93 -17.55
N ASP A 77 -12.56 16.43 -17.02
CA ASP A 77 -12.65 17.82 -16.55
C ASP A 77 -11.78 17.99 -15.28
N ALA A 78 -10.71 18.76 -15.40
CA ALA A 78 -9.83 19.08 -14.29
C ALA A 78 -10.54 19.88 -13.17
N ASN A 79 -11.67 20.50 -13.46
CA ASN A 79 -12.47 21.28 -12.52
C ASN A 79 -13.66 20.49 -11.92
N ALA A 80 -13.71 19.16 -12.13
CA ALA A 80 -14.79 18.32 -11.64
C ALA A 80 -14.87 18.23 -10.11
N VAL A 81 -13.87 18.73 -9.39
CA VAL A 81 -13.91 18.87 -7.93
C VAL A 81 -14.58 20.21 -7.61
N GLU A 82 -15.82 20.16 -7.13
CA GLU A 82 -16.63 21.34 -6.79
C GLU A 82 -16.09 22.09 -5.57
N GLU A 83 -15.41 21.39 -4.67
CA GLU A 83 -14.84 21.97 -3.44
C GLU A 83 -13.38 22.40 -3.69
N LYS A 84 -13.16 23.71 -3.78
CA LYS A 84 -11.79 24.28 -3.77
C LYS A 84 -11.25 24.24 -2.34
N PRO A 85 -10.02 23.77 -2.12
CA PRO A 85 -9.40 23.79 -0.80
C PRO A 85 -9.32 25.23 -0.29
N GLN A 86 -9.93 25.51 0.87
CA GLN A 86 -10.00 26.86 1.42
C GLN A 86 -8.94 27.11 2.50
N HIS A 87 -8.51 26.07 3.22
CA HIS A 87 -7.54 26.19 4.31
C HIS A 87 -6.55 25.04 4.30
N PHE A 88 -5.27 25.37 4.23
CA PHE A 88 -4.19 24.41 4.45
C PHE A 88 -3.90 24.32 5.96
N ASN A 89 -4.18 23.15 6.54
CA ASN A 89 -3.77 22.80 7.89
C ASN A 89 -2.65 21.75 7.82
N LEU A 90 -1.48 22.05 8.39
CA LEU A 90 -0.31 21.19 8.36
C LEU A 90 -0.57 19.84 9.06
N GLU A 91 -1.25 19.83 10.20
CA GLU A 91 -1.57 18.60 10.92
C GLU A 91 -2.47 17.66 10.11
N ASP A 92 -3.48 18.20 9.44
CA ASP A 92 -4.37 17.42 8.58
C ASP A 92 -3.62 16.91 7.34
N ALA A 93 -2.68 17.69 6.81
CA ALA A 93 -1.81 17.28 5.69
C ALA A 93 -0.89 16.13 6.09
N ILE A 94 -0.27 16.22 7.27
CA ILE A 94 0.54 15.14 7.83
C ILE A 94 -0.32 13.87 8.00
N ALA A 95 -1.49 13.99 8.62
CA ALA A 95 -2.37 12.85 8.86
C ALA A 95 -2.84 12.19 7.54
N GLU A 96 -3.23 12.98 6.54
CA GLU A 96 -3.65 12.45 5.24
C GLU A 96 -2.49 11.80 4.49
N THR A 97 -1.29 12.38 4.55
CA THR A 97 -0.10 11.81 3.92
C THR A 97 0.32 10.51 4.60
N ARG A 98 0.28 10.44 5.94
CA ARG A 98 0.51 9.18 6.67
C ARG A 98 -0.46 8.09 6.26
N LYS A 99 -1.76 8.38 6.12
CA LYS A 99 -2.74 7.40 5.61
C LYS A 99 -2.38 6.86 4.24
N ARG A 100 -1.97 7.73 3.33
CA ARG A 100 -1.55 7.32 1.98
C ARG A 100 -0.28 6.49 1.99
N LEU A 101 0.69 6.83 2.83
CA LEU A 101 1.91 6.06 3.01
C LEU A 101 1.62 4.67 3.61
N LEU A 102 0.71 4.58 4.59
CA LEU A 102 0.26 3.30 5.15
C LEU A 102 -0.46 2.43 4.11
N GLN A 103 -1.32 3.03 3.28
CA GLN A 103 -1.96 2.30 2.17
C GLN A 103 -0.95 1.78 1.16
N LYS A 104 0.03 2.60 0.81
CA LYS A 104 1.13 2.22 -0.07
C LYS A 104 2.01 1.12 0.51
N GLU A 105 2.28 1.19 1.82
CA GLU A 105 2.98 0.15 2.57
C GLU A 105 2.22 -1.18 2.48
N LYS A 106 0.90 -1.17 2.67
CA LYS A 106 0.04 -2.35 2.53
C LYS A 106 0.08 -2.91 1.09
N GLU A 107 0.00 -2.05 0.08
CA GLU A 107 0.13 -2.46 -1.32
C GLU A 107 1.51 -3.08 -1.62
N SER A 108 2.58 -2.54 -1.03
CA SER A 108 3.91 -3.10 -1.14
C SER A 108 3.98 -4.51 -0.56
N TYR A 109 3.35 -4.78 0.59
CA TYR A 109 3.28 -6.11 1.19
C TYR A 109 2.57 -7.11 0.28
N TRP A 110 1.42 -6.75 -0.28
CA TRP A 110 0.68 -7.61 -1.21
C TRP A 110 1.47 -7.86 -2.50
N ARG A 111 2.17 -6.86 -3.02
CA ARG A 111 3.05 -7.03 -4.18
C ARG A 111 4.23 -7.97 -3.87
N GLN A 112 4.87 -7.82 -2.71
CA GLN A 112 5.94 -8.72 -2.28
C GLN A 112 5.43 -10.16 -2.10
N PHE A 113 4.21 -10.33 -1.59
CA PHE A 113 3.56 -11.64 -1.50
C PHE A 113 3.31 -12.25 -2.88
N SER A 114 2.76 -11.48 -3.84
CA SER A 114 2.53 -11.97 -5.21
C SER A 114 3.82 -12.36 -5.94
N MET A 115 4.94 -11.71 -5.60
CA MET A 115 6.27 -12.05 -6.11
C MET A 115 6.93 -13.24 -5.38
N GLY A 116 6.25 -13.86 -4.41
CA GLY A 116 6.80 -14.95 -3.60
C GLY A 116 7.87 -14.52 -2.59
N MET A 117 8.07 -13.20 -2.42
CA MET A 117 9.06 -12.61 -1.51
C MET A 117 8.56 -12.39 -0.09
N LEU A 118 7.28 -12.60 0.19
CA LEU A 118 6.67 -12.52 1.51
C LEU A 118 5.75 -13.72 1.69
N SER A 119 5.72 -14.30 2.89
CA SER A 119 4.84 -15.41 3.22
C SER A 119 3.38 -14.96 3.41
N SER A 120 2.42 -15.88 3.25
CA SER A 120 1.00 -15.60 3.49
C SER A 120 0.73 -15.19 4.95
N GLU A 121 1.43 -15.79 5.91
CA GLU A 121 1.35 -15.42 7.33
C GLU A 121 1.91 -14.00 7.53
N GLY A 122 3.04 -13.68 6.88
CA GLY A 122 3.68 -12.36 6.97
C GLY A 122 2.81 -11.24 6.38
N VAL A 123 2.23 -11.45 5.19
CA VAL A 123 1.39 -10.41 4.56
C VAL A 123 0.13 -10.13 5.36
N ASN A 124 -0.54 -11.16 5.89
CA ASN A 124 -1.72 -10.97 6.72
C ASN A 124 -1.37 -10.22 8.00
N LEU A 125 -0.33 -10.66 8.70
CA LEU A 125 0.12 -10.03 9.95
C LEU A 125 0.46 -8.54 9.77
N LEU A 126 1.23 -8.19 8.73
CA LEU A 126 1.60 -6.81 8.44
C LEU A 126 0.41 -5.97 7.95
N SER A 127 -0.50 -6.57 7.15
CA SER A 127 -1.69 -5.87 6.66
C SER A 127 -2.69 -5.58 7.77
N ASP A 128 -2.93 -6.52 8.69
CA ASP A 128 -3.82 -6.32 9.84
C ASP A 128 -3.34 -5.16 10.73
N GLN A 129 -2.03 -5.01 10.86
CA GLN A 129 -1.43 -3.89 11.61
C GLN A 129 -1.62 -2.56 10.91
N ILE A 130 -1.47 -2.52 9.59
CA ILE A 130 -1.75 -1.30 8.82
C ILE A 130 -3.22 -0.92 8.97
N ASP A 131 -4.15 -1.87 8.91
CA ASP A 131 -5.57 -1.59 9.07
C ASP A 131 -5.87 -1.00 10.45
N ALA A 132 -5.27 -1.55 11.51
CA ALA A 132 -5.38 -0.99 12.86
C ALA A 132 -4.84 0.46 12.96
N LEU A 133 -3.73 0.77 12.27
CA LEU A 133 -3.18 2.14 12.24
C LEU A 133 -4.06 3.10 11.43
N LEU A 134 -4.66 2.63 10.34
CA LEU A 134 -5.56 3.44 9.51
C LEU A 134 -6.82 3.86 10.28
N ASP A 135 -7.30 3.06 11.25
CA ASP A 135 -8.43 3.38 12.11
C ASP A 135 -8.18 4.64 12.97
N PHE A 136 -6.92 4.96 13.26
CA PHE A 136 -6.54 6.20 13.95
C PHE A 136 -6.47 7.42 13.01
N GLY A 137 -6.79 7.27 11.73
CA GLY A 137 -6.90 8.37 10.78
C GLY A 137 -5.60 9.11 10.49
N GLY A 138 -4.42 8.47 10.65
CA GLY A 138 -3.11 9.05 10.41
C GLY A 138 -2.61 10.00 11.51
N LYS A 139 -3.25 10.01 12.67
CA LYS A 139 -2.85 10.86 13.81
C LYS A 139 -1.61 10.34 14.55
N ILE A 140 -1.36 9.02 14.45
CA ILE A 140 -0.21 8.38 15.06
C ILE A 140 0.99 8.53 14.12
N PRO A 141 2.18 8.94 14.61
CA PRO A 141 3.41 8.96 13.83
C PRO A 141 3.73 7.57 13.26
N LEU A 142 4.27 7.53 12.03
CA LEU A 142 4.65 6.27 11.39
C LEU A 142 5.79 5.56 12.14
N SER A 143 6.59 6.28 12.93
CA SER A 143 7.68 5.72 13.73
C SER A 143 7.19 5.02 15.00
N GLU A 144 5.96 5.27 15.45
CA GLU A 144 5.37 4.60 16.62
C GLU A 144 4.77 3.23 16.23
N ARG A 145 5.66 2.27 15.92
CA ARG A 145 5.30 0.93 15.42
C ARG A 145 5.59 -0.15 16.47
N GLN A 146 5.04 0.01 17.67
CA GLN A 146 5.16 -0.99 18.76
C GLN A 146 4.62 -2.38 18.39
N ASP A 147 3.67 -2.42 17.51
CA ASP A 147 3.08 -3.63 16.93
C ASP A 147 4.12 -4.44 16.16
N ILE A 148 4.93 -3.80 15.32
CA ILE A 148 5.99 -4.45 14.55
C ILE A 148 7.12 -4.95 15.46
N GLU A 149 7.49 -4.20 16.48
CA GLU A 149 8.48 -4.63 17.46
C GLU A 149 8.07 -5.94 18.14
N ASN A 150 6.78 -6.13 18.44
CA ASN A 150 6.26 -7.37 18.98
C ASN A 150 6.39 -8.57 18.03
N ILE A 151 6.32 -8.35 16.72
CA ILE A 151 6.57 -9.39 15.71
C ILE A 151 8.04 -9.79 15.71
N TRP A 152 8.94 -8.82 15.84
CA TRP A 152 10.38 -9.04 15.78
C TRP A 152 10.96 -9.63 17.08
N THR A 153 10.29 -9.39 18.23
CA THR A 153 10.76 -9.94 19.50
C THR A 153 10.40 -11.42 19.62
N THR A 154 11.42 -12.26 19.75
CA THR A 154 11.24 -13.66 20.12
C THR A 154 10.90 -13.72 21.61
N PRO A 155 9.76 -14.29 22.03
CA PRO A 155 9.44 -14.41 23.44
C PRO A 155 10.60 -15.09 24.19
N LYS A 156 11.08 -14.46 25.26
CA LYS A 156 12.21 -14.96 26.08
C LYS A 156 11.94 -16.39 26.61
N THR A 157 10.69 -16.76 26.76
CA THR A 157 10.23 -18.13 27.13
C THR A 157 10.57 -19.16 26.08
N ILE A 158 10.36 -18.86 24.79
CA ILE A 158 10.68 -19.78 23.69
C ILE A 158 12.19 -19.96 23.57
N ALA A 159 12.97 -18.88 23.72
CA ALA A 159 14.42 -18.94 23.69
C ALA A 159 15.03 -19.77 24.82
N LYS A 160 14.40 -19.81 26.01
CA LYS A 160 14.86 -20.64 27.14
C LYS A 160 14.45 -22.11 27.00
N LEU A 161 13.27 -22.39 26.45
CA LEU A 161 12.73 -23.76 26.35
C LEU A 161 13.38 -24.60 25.24
N GLN A 162 14.03 -23.97 24.25
CA GLN A 162 14.73 -24.69 23.17
C GLN A 162 15.89 -25.59 23.65
N ASN A 163 16.43 -25.31 24.84
CA ASN A 163 17.56 -26.03 25.42
C ASN A 163 17.13 -27.23 26.32
N LEU A 164 15.84 -27.51 26.46
CA LEU A 164 15.34 -28.63 27.27
C LEU A 164 15.40 -29.94 26.48
N PRO A 165 16.00 -31.03 27.05
CA PRO A 165 16.30 -32.24 26.29
C PRO A 165 15.09 -33.06 25.84
N LEU A 166 13.95 -32.98 26.55
CA LEU A 166 12.74 -33.78 26.27
C LEU A 166 11.74 -33.11 25.33
N VAL A 167 11.67 -31.78 25.32
CA VAL A 167 10.71 -30.97 24.53
C VAL A 167 11.39 -30.11 23.49
N GLY A 168 12.70 -30.10 23.48
CA GLY A 168 13.55 -29.19 22.69
C GLY A 168 13.29 -29.24 21.18
N ARG A 169 12.94 -30.42 20.62
CA ARG A 169 12.74 -30.55 19.16
C ARG A 169 11.51 -29.80 18.66
N ILE A 170 10.40 -29.84 19.42
CA ILE A 170 9.15 -29.15 19.06
C ILE A 170 9.32 -27.64 19.26
N TRP A 171 9.95 -27.24 20.37
CA TRP A 171 10.20 -25.83 20.67
C TRP A 171 11.24 -25.22 19.75
N LYS A 172 12.25 -26.00 19.33
CA LYS A 172 13.22 -25.57 18.31
C LYS A 172 12.52 -25.28 16.98
N ARG A 173 11.58 -26.12 16.54
CA ARG A 173 10.82 -25.87 15.31
C ARG A 173 9.95 -24.61 15.42
N LYS A 174 9.23 -24.42 16.54
CA LYS A 174 8.46 -23.20 16.79
C LYS A 174 9.33 -21.96 16.82
N PHE A 175 10.50 -22.05 17.44
CA PHE A 175 11.48 -20.96 17.47
C PHE A 175 11.96 -20.61 16.06
N LEU A 176 12.35 -21.60 15.26
CA LEU A 176 12.81 -21.39 13.88
C LEU A 176 11.73 -20.79 12.99
N ASN A 177 10.50 -21.28 13.09
CA ASN A 177 9.38 -20.72 12.34
C ASN A 177 9.09 -19.25 12.73
N ARG A 178 9.12 -18.95 14.03
CA ARG A 178 8.95 -17.57 14.52
C ARG A 178 10.07 -16.65 14.03
N LEU A 179 11.31 -17.14 14.06
CA LEU A 179 12.46 -16.39 13.59
C LEU A 179 12.36 -16.13 12.07
N ALA A 180 11.96 -17.15 11.31
CA ALA A 180 11.74 -17.02 9.88
C ALA A 180 10.66 -15.98 9.56
N LEU A 181 9.53 -16.03 10.27
CA LEU A 181 8.45 -15.05 10.12
C LEU A 181 8.91 -13.64 10.50
N SER A 182 9.62 -13.48 11.62
CA SER A 182 10.17 -12.19 12.04
C SER A 182 11.14 -11.60 11.02
N TYR A 183 12.01 -12.42 10.43
CA TYR A 183 12.92 -12.03 9.38
C TYR A 183 12.17 -11.59 8.12
N ASP A 184 11.18 -12.40 7.69
CA ASP A 184 10.39 -12.15 6.50
C ASP A 184 9.60 -10.84 6.62
N CYS A 185 8.92 -10.63 7.74
CA CYS A 185 8.20 -9.37 8.03
C CYS A 185 9.14 -8.17 8.10
N ALA A 186 10.29 -8.28 8.77
CA ALA A 186 11.22 -7.16 8.89
C ALA A 186 11.81 -6.75 7.53
N ARG A 187 12.17 -7.73 6.69
CA ARG A 187 12.66 -7.48 5.34
C ARG A 187 11.60 -6.79 4.48
N ALA A 188 10.36 -7.31 4.53
CA ALA A 188 9.25 -6.74 3.78
C ALA A 188 8.92 -5.31 4.23
N PHE A 189 8.97 -5.05 5.53
CA PHE A 189 8.79 -3.73 6.11
C PHE A 189 9.87 -2.75 5.63
N VAL A 190 11.16 -3.10 5.71
CA VAL A 190 12.25 -2.23 5.24
C VAL A 190 12.07 -1.89 3.76
N ALA A 191 11.77 -2.88 2.91
CA ALA A 191 11.52 -2.65 1.49
C ALA A 191 10.33 -1.69 1.26
N ALA A 192 9.25 -1.82 2.02
CA ALA A 192 8.10 -0.92 1.92
C ALA A 192 8.45 0.52 2.38
N GLN A 193 9.27 0.69 3.43
CA GLN A 193 9.73 2.02 3.86
C GLN A 193 10.61 2.69 2.78
N GLU A 194 11.48 1.93 2.11
CA GLU A 194 12.30 2.45 1.00
C GLU A 194 11.44 2.88 -0.20
N GLU A 195 10.37 2.15 -0.50
CA GLU A 195 9.41 2.53 -1.53
C GLU A 195 8.62 3.78 -1.15
N ASN A 196 8.18 3.86 0.10
CA ASN A 196 7.48 5.03 0.64
C ASN A 196 8.36 6.28 0.59
N GLN A 197 9.63 6.17 0.95
CA GLN A 197 10.59 7.26 0.90
C GLN A 197 10.77 7.81 -0.53
N LYS A 198 10.90 6.92 -1.53
CA LYS A 198 10.97 7.32 -2.95
C LYS A 198 9.71 8.02 -3.46
N SER A 199 8.57 7.72 -2.86
CA SER A 199 7.26 8.24 -3.30
C SER A 199 6.84 9.50 -2.56
N LEU A 200 7.46 9.80 -1.43
CA LEU A 200 7.04 10.87 -0.53
C LEU A 200 7.04 12.23 -1.23
N SER A 201 8.10 12.56 -1.95
CA SER A 201 8.20 13.82 -2.70
C SER A 201 7.05 13.98 -3.70
N SER A 202 6.69 12.92 -4.42
CA SER A 202 5.60 12.97 -5.39
C SER A 202 4.21 13.13 -4.74
N LEU A 203 4.04 12.63 -3.52
CA LEU A 203 2.80 12.82 -2.76
C LEU A 203 2.66 14.25 -2.25
N ILE A 204 3.77 14.89 -1.88
CA ILE A 204 3.77 16.24 -1.30
C ILE A 204 3.64 17.34 -2.35
N ILE A 205 4.21 17.17 -3.55
CA ILE A 205 4.02 18.10 -4.68
C ILE A 205 2.53 18.40 -4.91
N GLY A 206 1.64 17.46 -4.54
CA GLY A 206 0.20 17.65 -4.57
C GLY A 206 -0.36 18.77 -3.71
N PHE A 207 0.34 19.11 -2.65
CA PHE A 207 -0.10 20.17 -1.74
C PHE A 207 0.26 21.57 -2.23
N SER A 208 1.29 21.73 -3.08
CA SER A 208 1.72 23.01 -3.66
C SER A 208 0.59 23.72 -4.42
N LEU A 209 -0.26 22.95 -5.09
CA LEU A 209 -1.41 23.48 -5.85
C LEU A 209 -2.57 23.92 -4.95
N GLY A 210 -2.57 23.50 -3.68
CA GLY A 210 -3.56 23.87 -2.66
C GLY A 210 -3.28 25.21 -1.98
N GLY A 211 -2.22 25.96 -2.37
CA GLY A 211 -1.86 27.25 -1.79
C GLY A 211 -1.02 27.17 -0.53
N ALA A 212 -0.37 26.02 -0.27
CA ALA A 212 0.59 25.92 0.81
C ALA A 212 1.83 26.76 0.53
N GLU A 213 2.33 27.46 1.55
CA GLU A 213 3.62 28.13 1.48
C GLU A 213 4.74 27.08 1.36
N SER A 214 5.76 27.36 0.53
CA SER A 214 6.89 26.45 0.32
C SER A 214 7.58 26.02 1.62
N SER A 215 7.53 26.84 2.66
CA SER A 215 8.07 26.53 3.99
C SER A 215 7.29 25.38 4.68
N LYS A 216 5.98 25.36 4.56
CA LYS A 216 5.12 24.32 5.17
C LYS A 216 5.26 22.98 4.46
N GLU A 217 5.48 23.01 3.14
CA GLU A 217 5.78 21.79 2.38
C GLU A 217 7.11 21.17 2.79
N THR A 218 8.12 22.01 2.99
CA THR A 218 9.45 21.56 3.46
C THR A 218 9.35 20.97 4.88
N GLU A 219 8.57 21.58 5.76
CA GLU A 219 8.33 21.07 7.12
C GLU A 219 7.58 19.73 7.10
N LEU A 220 6.54 19.62 6.27
CA LEU A 220 5.81 18.37 6.06
C LEU A 220 6.72 17.26 5.53
N LEU A 221 7.55 17.57 4.52
CA LEU A 221 8.50 16.63 3.93
C LEU A 221 9.49 16.13 4.98
N SER A 222 10.14 17.05 5.68
CA SER A 222 11.15 16.72 6.69
C SER A 222 10.59 15.84 7.81
N ALA A 223 9.41 16.17 8.35
CA ALA A 223 8.79 15.40 9.41
C ALA A 223 8.50 13.95 8.99
N LEU A 224 7.95 13.75 7.77
CA LEU A 224 7.62 12.42 7.28
C LEU A 224 8.86 11.64 6.81
N GLU A 225 9.88 12.31 6.27
CA GLU A 225 11.17 11.68 5.96
C GLU A 225 11.84 11.13 7.20
N ASP A 226 11.83 11.89 8.30
CA ASP A 226 12.39 11.46 9.57
C ASP A 226 11.67 10.22 10.11
N GLU A 227 10.32 10.20 10.10
CA GLU A 227 9.53 9.04 10.52
C GLU A 227 9.84 7.78 9.68
N LEU A 228 9.89 7.91 8.36
CA LEU A 228 10.20 6.81 7.45
C LEU A 228 11.64 6.32 7.62
N ASN A 229 12.58 7.24 7.83
CA ASN A 229 13.99 6.92 8.04
C ASN A 229 14.21 6.20 9.37
N GLU A 230 13.55 6.61 10.43
CA GLU A 230 13.58 5.94 11.74
C GLU A 230 13.07 4.50 11.63
N ASN A 231 11.93 4.28 10.97
CA ASN A 231 11.39 2.97 10.67
C ASN A 231 12.38 2.09 9.89
N ARG A 232 12.98 2.64 8.82
CA ARG A 232 13.95 1.93 8.00
C ARG A 232 15.18 1.52 8.80
N ILE A 233 15.76 2.45 9.60
CA ILE A 233 16.93 2.19 10.41
C ILE A 233 16.64 1.11 11.47
N THR A 234 15.49 1.19 12.12
CA THR A 234 15.05 0.22 13.13
C THR A 234 14.93 -1.18 12.52
N GLY A 235 14.26 -1.31 11.36
CA GLY A 235 14.14 -2.57 10.65
C GLY A 235 15.48 -3.12 10.15
N GLN A 236 16.33 -2.29 9.58
CA GLN A 236 17.68 -2.69 9.12
C GLN A 236 18.56 -3.14 10.29
N THR A 237 18.46 -2.45 11.42
CA THR A 237 19.20 -2.81 12.63
C THR A 237 18.77 -4.17 13.17
N PHE A 238 17.46 -4.42 13.20
CA PHE A 238 16.92 -5.73 13.57
C PHE A 238 17.43 -6.84 12.64
N LEU A 239 17.36 -6.66 11.32
CA LEU A 239 17.83 -7.64 10.33
C LEU A 239 19.33 -7.91 10.47
N ARG A 240 20.14 -6.88 10.70
CA ARG A 240 21.59 -7.01 10.94
C ARG A 240 21.87 -7.84 12.19
N ASN A 241 21.22 -7.51 13.31
CA ASN A 241 21.39 -8.23 14.58
C ASN A 241 20.97 -9.70 14.45
N LEU A 242 19.92 -9.97 13.67
CA LEU A 242 19.45 -11.32 13.39
C LEU A 242 20.48 -12.13 12.56
N ARG A 243 21.03 -11.50 11.52
CA ARG A 243 22.05 -12.10 10.66
C ARG A 243 23.35 -12.38 11.41
N GLU A 244 23.77 -11.49 12.30
CA GLU A 244 24.93 -11.70 13.16
C GLU A 244 24.72 -12.86 14.14
N LYS A 245 23.53 -12.96 14.71
CA LYS A 245 23.22 -13.99 15.73
C LYS A 245 22.88 -15.36 15.14
N TYR A 246 22.27 -15.41 13.96
CA TYR A 246 21.76 -16.63 13.32
C TYR A 246 22.08 -16.68 11.81
N PRO A 247 23.37 -16.64 11.41
CA PRO A 247 23.76 -16.48 10.01
C PRO A 247 23.26 -17.61 9.10
N ASP A 248 23.33 -18.87 9.55
CA ASP A 248 22.90 -20.02 8.75
C ASP A 248 21.38 -20.08 8.56
N ILE A 249 20.61 -19.61 9.56
CA ILE A 249 19.17 -19.54 9.47
C ILE A 249 18.77 -18.45 8.48
N CYS A 250 19.36 -17.26 8.60
CA CYS A 250 19.11 -16.17 7.67
C CYS A 250 19.44 -16.56 6.23
N ARG A 251 20.60 -17.21 6.01
CA ARG A 251 20.99 -17.76 4.70
C ARG A 251 19.95 -18.72 4.13
N SER A 252 19.44 -19.64 4.97
CA SER A 252 18.42 -20.60 4.55
C SER A 252 17.11 -19.91 4.17
N ILE A 253 16.67 -18.89 4.93
CA ILE A 253 15.48 -18.10 4.64
C ILE A 253 15.68 -17.32 3.34
N GLU A 254 16.79 -16.63 3.18
CA GLU A 254 17.13 -15.86 1.97
C GLU A 254 17.16 -16.76 0.73
N THR A 255 17.73 -17.96 0.85
CA THR A 255 17.74 -18.95 -0.24
C THR A 255 16.33 -19.39 -0.62
N LEU A 256 15.47 -19.67 0.36
CA LEU A 256 14.09 -20.06 0.13
C LEU A 256 13.29 -18.94 -0.56
N LEU A 257 13.46 -17.71 -0.11
CA LEU A 257 12.80 -16.55 -0.71
C LEU A 257 13.26 -16.31 -2.16
N ALA A 258 14.58 -16.36 -2.40
CA ALA A 258 15.14 -16.23 -3.74
C ALA A 258 14.64 -17.32 -4.68
N SER A 259 14.57 -18.57 -4.20
CA SER A 259 14.03 -19.70 -4.97
C SER A 259 12.55 -19.51 -5.33
N ARG A 260 11.73 -19.07 -4.37
CA ARG A 260 10.30 -18.77 -4.61
C ARG A 260 10.14 -17.65 -5.64
N SER A 261 10.89 -16.57 -5.49
CA SER A 261 10.84 -15.44 -6.42
C SER A 261 11.22 -15.85 -7.84
N LEU A 262 12.26 -16.69 -7.97
CA LEU A 262 12.67 -17.24 -9.27
C LEU A 262 11.58 -18.11 -9.89
N LEU A 263 10.98 -19.01 -9.12
CA LEU A 263 9.90 -19.88 -9.60
C LEU A 263 8.67 -19.06 -10.05
N ASN A 264 8.25 -18.09 -9.27
CA ASN A 264 7.14 -17.19 -9.65
C ASN A 264 7.46 -16.44 -10.95
N GLN A 265 8.68 -15.92 -11.10
CA GLN A 265 9.08 -15.23 -12.32
C GLN A 265 9.06 -16.16 -13.54
N GLN A 266 9.48 -17.42 -13.36
CA GLN A 266 9.42 -18.42 -14.44
C GLN A 266 7.97 -18.74 -14.81
N GLU A 267 7.09 -18.90 -13.82
CA GLU A 267 5.66 -19.14 -14.04
C GLU A 267 4.98 -17.96 -14.78
N GLU A 268 5.25 -16.72 -14.35
CA GLU A 268 4.76 -15.52 -15.04
C GLU A 268 5.27 -15.45 -16.50
N MET A 269 6.52 -15.84 -16.74
CA MET A 269 7.09 -15.87 -18.09
C MET A 269 6.41 -16.94 -18.95
N LEU A 270 6.17 -18.13 -18.41
CA LEU A 270 5.44 -19.20 -19.11
C LEU A 270 4.03 -18.75 -19.50
N GLU A 271 3.29 -18.15 -18.55
CA GLU A 271 1.96 -17.61 -18.84
C GLU A 271 1.99 -16.47 -19.90
N ARG A 272 3.02 -15.65 -19.89
CA ARG A 272 3.21 -14.60 -20.90
C ARG A 272 3.47 -15.20 -22.28
N LEU A 273 4.34 -16.21 -22.39
CA LEU A 273 4.64 -16.90 -23.64
C LEU A 273 3.42 -17.62 -24.20
N LYS A 274 2.60 -18.24 -23.34
CA LYS A 274 1.32 -18.84 -23.68
C LYS A 274 0.34 -17.81 -24.25
N LYS A 275 0.17 -16.66 -23.55
CA LYS A 275 -0.70 -15.56 -24.03
C LYS A 275 -0.24 -14.95 -25.36
N GLN A 276 1.05 -14.99 -25.66
CA GLN A 276 1.63 -14.54 -26.92
C GLN A 276 1.51 -15.60 -28.05
N GLY A 277 0.95 -16.78 -27.77
CA GLY A 277 0.86 -17.89 -28.74
C GLY A 277 2.22 -18.49 -29.08
N ARG A 278 3.26 -18.29 -28.26
CA ARG A 278 4.61 -18.85 -28.48
C ARG A 278 4.78 -20.23 -27.87
N LEU A 279 3.91 -20.58 -26.92
CA LEU A 279 3.80 -21.91 -26.33
C LEU A 279 2.33 -22.33 -26.34
N GLU A 280 2.09 -23.58 -26.70
CA GLU A 280 0.78 -24.21 -26.62
C GLU A 280 0.52 -24.72 -25.19
N PRO A 281 -0.77 -24.90 -24.78
CA PRO A 281 -1.10 -25.32 -23.41
C PRO A 281 -0.43 -26.63 -22.98
N ASP A 282 -0.32 -27.61 -23.89
CA ASP A 282 0.33 -28.89 -23.65
C ASP A 282 1.87 -28.78 -23.53
N GLU A 283 2.48 -27.81 -24.20
CA GLU A 283 3.91 -27.52 -24.06
C GLU A 283 4.21 -26.89 -22.71
N VAL A 284 3.32 -26.00 -22.21
CA VAL A 284 3.45 -25.42 -20.87
C VAL A 284 3.35 -26.49 -19.80
N GLU A 285 2.38 -27.42 -19.90
CA GLU A 285 2.23 -28.52 -18.95
C GLU A 285 3.44 -29.47 -18.90
N ARG A 286 4.20 -29.59 -19.99
CA ARG A 286 5.44 -30.39 -20.02
C ARG A 286 6.64 -29.68 -19.39
N ILE A 287 6.60 -28.35 -19.30
CA ILE A 287 7.69 -27.54 -18.74
C ILE A 287 7.51 -27.36 -17.21
N GLN A 288 6.28 -27.35 -16.72
CA GLN A 288 5.96 -27.30 -15.28
C GLN A 288 6.24 -28.64 -14.60
#